data_7c3414d962e86b7987fb64baa26adae0
#
_entry.id   7c3414d962e86b7987fb64baa26adae0
#
_cell.length_a   1.000
_cell.length_b   1.000
_cell.length_c   1.000
_cell.angle_alpha   90.00
_cell.angle_beta   90.00
_cell.angle_gamma   90.00
#
_symmetry.space_group_name_H-M   'P 1'
#
loop_
_entity.id
_entity.type
_entity.pdbx_description
1 polymer ?
#
loop_
_entity_poly.entity_id
_entity_poly.type
_entity_poly.pdbx_seq_one_letter_code
_entity_poly.pdbx_strand_id
1 'polypeptide(L)'
;MSHPAALLAVALAALLALGAGVPVGRQGSRHKLLLVSFDGFRWDYDQDVDTPNLDAMARDGVKARYMTPPFVTMTSPCHFTLVTGRYIENHGVVHNMFYNTSSKLKLPYHATLGVQRWWDNGSVPIWITAQRQGLKAGSFFFPGGNVTYQGTAVTLSRKEGILHNYKDEAEWRANVDTVMRWFTQDGLDLVTLYFGEPDSTGHKFGPESPQRKAMVQQVDRTVGYLRDSIRRSGLEHSLNLIVTSDHGMTTVHKKAGDLVEFHKFPNFTFRDIEFELLDYGPNGMLLPKEGRLEKVYEAIKDAHPKLHVYKKEDFPKSFHYANHPRITPLLMYSDPGYVIHGVSCARVHGGAGGFDNGVLDMKTXFRAVGPSFRRGLEVEPFESVHVYELLCKLLRIVPEANDGDPRALLPMLMPEGEGGPSTPSTTTHSGSVPLAGGCPVLMTGLLVAAVLLAKVA
;
A
#
# COMPACT_ATOMS: atom_id res chain seq x y z
N MET A 1 29.29 -37.28 48.88
CA MET A 1 28.70 -37.79 47.63
C MET A 1 27.44 -36.97 47.31
N SER A 2 27.58 -36.07 46.37
CA SER A 2 26.47 -35.19 45.96
C SER A 2 25.55 -35.95 45.00
N HIS A 3 24.31 -36.04 45.37
CA HIS A 3 23.29 -36.74 44.57
C HIS A 3 23.05 -36.00 43.23
N PRO A 4 23.17 -36.68 42.10
CA PRO A 4 22.94 -36.07 40.80
C PRO A 4 21.49 -35.57 40.61
N ALA A 5 20.54 -36.13 41.39
CA ALA A 5 19.14 -35.70 41.33
C ALA A 5 18.93 -34.29 41.89
N ALA A 6 19.73 -33.88 42.88
CA ALA A 6 19.62 -32.53 43.46
C ALA A 6 20.15 -31.46 42.51
N LEU A 7 21.21 -31.78 41.77
CA LEU A 7 21.77 -30.87 40.76
C LEU A 7 20.83 -30.69 39.58
N LEU A 8 20.14 -31.77 39.20
CA LEU A 8 19.16 -31.70 38.10
C LEU A 8 17.95 -30.86 38.51
N ALA A 9 17.50 -30.99 39.76
CA ALA A 9 16.35 -30.23 40.25
C ALA A 9 16.67 -28.72 40.34
N VAL A 10 17.90 -28.38 40.74
CA VAL A 10 18.32 -26.97 40.81
C VAL A 10 18.46 -26.38 39.39
N ALA A 11 18.98 -27.16 38.46
CA ALA A 11 19.10 -26.71 37.06
C ALA A 11 17.72 -26.51 36.40
N LEU A 12 16.77 -27.40 36.69
CA LEU A 12 15.42 -27.30 36.18
C LEU A 12 14.67 -26.12 36.79
N ALA A 13 14.87 -25.87 38.08
CA ALA A 13 14.28 -24.72 38.75
C ALA A 13 14.87 -23.41 38.24
N ALA A 14 16.17 -23.39 37.92
CA ALA A 14 16.81 -22.22 37.34
C ALA A 14 16.32 -21.95 35.91
N LEU A 15 16.08 -23.02 35.14
CA LEU A 15 15.53 -22.89 33.79
C LEU A 15 14.08 -22.43 33.82
N LEU A 16 13.29 -22.89 34.78
CA LEU A 16 11.93 -22.46 34.97
C LEU A 16 11.85 -21.00 35.46
N ALA A 17 12.79 -20.61 36.32
CA ALA A 17 12.89 -19.24 36.79
C ALA A 17 13.31 -18.28 35.64
N LEU A 18 14.15 -18.79 34.75
CA LEU A 18 14.55 -18.00 33.56
C LEU A 18 13.42 -17.88 32.55
N GLY A 19 12.53 -18.89 32.52
CA GLY A 19 11.34 -18.82 31.67
C GLY A 19 10.23 -17.95 32.24
N ALA A 20 10.24 -17.73 33.56
CA ALA A 20 9.15 -17.01 34.22
C ALA A 20 9.47 -15.56 34.58
N GLY A 21 10.63 -15.04 34.19
CA GLY A 21 10.91 -13.75 34.79
C GLY A 21 12.12 -12.98 34.32
N VAL A 22 12.40 -13.01 33.04
CA VAL A 22 13.06 -11.84 32.47
C VAL A 22 11.94 -10.86 32.17
N PRO A 23 11.84 -9.71 32.83
CA PRO A 23 11.04 -8.66 32.30
C PRO A 23 11.68 -8.35 30.95
N VAL A 24 11.13 -8.86 29.90
CA VAL A 24 11.31 -8.25 28.60
C VAL A 24 11.11 -6.79 28.90
N GLY A 25 12.16 -6.01 28.85
CA GLY A 25 12.08 -4.59 29.11
C GLY A 25 10.85 -4.11 28.41
N ARG A 26 10.04 -3.32 29.09
CA ARG A 26 8.76 -2.85 28.58
C ARG A 26 8.95 -2.36 27.16
N GLN A 27 8.88 -3.27 26.23
CA GLN A 27 8.57 -2.91 24.88
C GLN A 27 7.21 -2.24 25.00
N GLY A 28 7.17 -0.96 24.73
CA GLY A 28 5.92 -0.25 24.71
C GLY A 28 4.90 -1.10 24.01
N SER A 29 3.70 -1.15 24.54
CA SER A 29 2.63 -1.97 23.97
C SER A 29 2.54 -1.71 22.47
N ARG A 30 2.38 -2.78 21.69
CA ARG A 30 2.20 -2.66 20.24
C ARG A 30 0.97 -1.83 19.96
N HIS A 31 1.11 -0.83 19.09
CA HIS A 31 0.00 0.00 18.67
C HIS A 31 -0.74 -0.66 17.52
N LYS A 32 -2.03 -0.35 17.43
CA LYS A 32 -2.86 -0.78 16.29
C LYS A 32 -2.56 0.10 15.09
N LEU A 33 -2.89 -0.39 13.90
CA LEU A 33 -2.64 0.34 12.66
C LEU A 33 -3.85 0.29 11.75
N LEU A 34 -4.27 1.46 11.29
CA LEU A 34 -5.33 1.60 10.29
C LEU A 34 -4.75 2.29 9.07
N LEU A 35 -4.72 1.57 7.95
CA LEU A 35 -4.28 2.11 6.66
C LEU A 35 -5.52 2.37 5.82
N VAL A 36 -5.74 3.63 5.45
CA VAL A 36 -6.89 4.07 4.67
C VAL A 36 -6.42 4.60 3.34
N SER A 37 -7.02 4.10 2.26
CA SER A 37 -6.76 4.62 0.92
C SER A 37 -8.01 5.25 0.35
N PHE A 38 -7.88 6.49 -0.15
CA PHE A 38 -8.89 7.16 -0.98
C PHE A 38 -8.34 7.17 -2.41
N ASP A 39 -8.91 6.32 -3.26
CA ASP A 39 -8.42 6.09 -4.61
C ASP A 39 -8.38 7.38 -5.44
N GLY A 40 -7.30 7.58 -6.17
CA GLY A 40 -7.19 8.65 -7.12
C GLY A 40 -7.08 10.05 -6.54
N PHE A 41 -6.61 10.16 -5.31
CA PHE A 41 -6.50 11.44 -4.62
C PHE A 41 -5.16 12.11 -4.99
N ARG A 42 -5.22 12.97 -6.02
CA ARG A 42 -4.02 13.67 -6.50
C ARG A 42 -3.44 14.56 -5.40
N TRP A 43 -2.13 14.66 -5.38
CA TRP A 43 -1.36 15.28 -4.28
C TRP A 43 -1.80 16.71 -3.95
N ASP A 44 -2.34 17.44 -4.94
CA ASP A 44 -2.71 18.84 -4.76
C ASP A 44 -4.23 19.06 -4.68
N TYR A 45 -5.01 18.00 -4.56
CA TYR A 45 -6.48 18.10 -4.50
C TYR A 45 -6.98 18.90 -3.29
N ASP A 46 -6.18 18.98 -2.24
CA ASP A 46 -6.56 19.73 -1.05
C ASP A 46 -6.25 21.21 -1.16
N GLN A 47 -5.71 21.67 -2.30
CA GLN A 47 -5.29 23.06 -2.43
C GLN A 47 -6.34 23.97 -3.08
N ASP A 48 -7.34 23.39 -3.74
CA ASP A 48 -8.38 24.20 -4.38
C ASP A 48 -9.76 23.99 -3.75
N VAL A 49 -9.82 23.37 -2.60
CA VAL A 49 -11.03 23.26 -1.79
C VAL A 49 -10.63 23.24 -0.31
N ASP A 50 -11.58 23.60 0.56
CA ASP A 50 -11.30 23.57 2.00
C ASP A 50 -11.26 22.12 2.49
N THR A 51 -10.18 21.77 3.16
CA THR A 51 -9.99 20.43 3.74
C THR A 51 -9.52 20.57 5.20
N PRO A 52 -10.40 21.09 6.08
CA PRO A 52 -9.97 21.36 7.46
C PRO A 52 -9.52 20.12 8.23
N ASN A 53 -10.10 18.96 7.93
CA ASN A 53 -9.74 17.74 8.65
C ASN A 53 -8.41 17.16 8.18
N LEU A 54 -8.14 17.18 6.88
CA LEU A 54 -6.82 16.80 6.36
C LEU A 54 -5.75 17.77 6.85
N ASP A 55 -6.08 19.06 6.92
CA ASP A 55 -5.14 20.07 7.43
C ASP A 55 -4.83 19.81 8.91
N ALA A 56 -5.86 19.50 9.70
CA ALA A 56 -5.67 19.20 11.13
C ALA A 56 -4.82 17.94 11.30
N MET A 57 -5.01 16.95 10.45
CA MET A 57 -4.22 15.73 10.50
C MET A 57 -2.74 16.03 10.23
N ALA A 58 -2.45 16.92 9.28
CA ALA A 58 -1.09 17.34 8.99
C ALA A 58 -0.46 18.08 10.18
N ARG A 59 -1.23 18.94 10.85
CA ARG A 59 -0.73 19.66 12.04
C ARG A 59 -0.43 18.71 13.19
N ASP A 60 -1.28 17.70 13.35
CA ASP A 60 -1.18 16.76 14.47
C ASP A 60 -0.22 15.61 14.20
N GLY A 61 0.24 15.46 12.97
CA GLY A 61 1.08 14.34 12.59
C GLY A 61 2.06 14.69 11.48
N VAL A 62 2.13 13.83 10.48
CA VAL A 62 3.08 13.94 9.38
C VAL A 62 2.32 14.09 8.06
N LYS A 63 2.84 14.96 7.21
CA LYS A 63 2.37 15.13 5.85
C LYS A 63 3.55 14.99 4.90
N ALA A 64 3.41 14.19 3.86
CA ALA A 64 4.38 14.22 2.76
C ALA A 64 3.97 15.30 1.77
N ARG A 65 4.97 15.96 1.18
CA ARG A 65 4.66 16.92 0.13
C ARG A 65 3.90 16.23 -1.01
N TYR A 66 4.36 15.06 -1.42
CA TYR A 66 3.60 14.11 -2.21
C TYR A 66 4.26 12.73 -2.11
N MET A 67 3.53 11.71 -2.55
CA MET A 67 4.05 10.35 -2.65
C MET A 67 4.03 9.94 -4.12
N THR A 68 5.08 9.27 -4.56
CA THR A 68 5.22 8.83 -5.95
C THR A 68 4.77 7.38 -6.08
N PRO A 69 3.73 7.11 -6.87
CA PRO A 69 3.29 5.72 -7.08
C PRO A 69 4.26 4.98 -8.00
N PRO A 70 4.22 3.66 -8.04
CA PRO A 70 5.00 2.93 -9.03
C PRO A 70 4.37 3.06 -10.42
N PHE A 71 5.13 2.78 -11.46
CA PHE A 71 4.56 2.56 -12.77
C PHE A 71 4.06 1.10 -12.83
N VAL A 72 2.90 0.82 -13.20
CA VAL A 72 1.82 1.57 -13.88
C VAL A 72 0.89 2.17 -12.81
N THR A 73 0.49 3.40 -13.01
CA THR A 73 -0.29 4.15 -12.01
C THR A 73 -1.78 3.80 -12.06
N MET A 74 -2.06 2.53 -11.81
CA MET A 74 -3.40 1.93 -11.78
C MET A 74 -3.73 1.43 -10.39
N THR A 75 -5.01 1.31 -10.10
CA THR A 75 -5.55 0.98 -8.78
C THR A 75 -4.94 -0.29 -8.17
N SER A 76 -5.14 -1.45 -8.79
CA SER A 76 -4.72 -2.72 -8.19
C SER A 76 -3.20 -2.83 -8.12
N PRO A 77 -2.46 -2.53 -9.20
CA PRO A 77 -1.00 -2.58 -9.10
C PRO A 77 -0.44 -1.69 -7.99
N CYS A 78 -0.91 -0.43 -7.91
CA CYS A 78 -0.40 0.51 -6.92
C CYS A 78 -0.78 0.13 -5.49
N HIS A 79 -2.00 -0.36 -5.29
CA HIS A 79 -2.39 -0.80 -3.95
C HIS A 79 -1.57 -1.99 -3.49
N PHE A 80 -1.26 -2.90 -4.41
CA PHE A 80 -0.46 -4.06 -4.00
C PHE A 80 0.99 -3.69 -3.69
N THR A 81 1.52 -2.66 -4.36
CA THR A 81 2.82 -2.12 -3.97
C THR A 81 2.79 -1.56 -2.55
N LEU A 82 1.73 -0.82 -2.17
CA LEU A 82 1.61 -0.29 -0.81
C LEU A 82 1.73 -1.37 0.25
N VAL A 83 1.17 -2.54 0.00
CA VAL A 83 1.05 -3.59 1.03
C VAL A 83 2.02 -4.75 0.86
N THR A 84 2.89 -4.72 -0.16
CA THR A 84 3.94 -5.72 -0.34
C THR A 84 5.34 -5.13 -0.32
N GLY A 85 5.46 -3.82 -0.56
CA GLY A 85 6.75 -3.17 -0.69
C GLY A 85 7.49 -3.53 -1.95
N ARG A 86 6.79 -4.03 -2.97
CA ARG A 86 7.43 -4.50 -4.19
C ARG A 86 7.03 -3.66 -5.38
N TYR A 87 7.97 -3.46 -6.29
CA TYR A 87 7.65 -2.91 -7.60
C TYR A 87 6.70 -3.87 -8.32
N ILE A 88 5.94 -3.33 -9.25
CA ILE A 88 4.86 -4.09 -9.89
C ILE A 88 5.38 -5.33 -10.63
N GLU A 89 6.54 -5.23 -11.28
CA GLU A 89 7.10 -6.41 -11.96
C GLU A 89 7.47 -7.52 -10.98
N ASN A 90 7.67 -7.19 -9.70
CA ASN A 90 8.06 -8.18 -8.70
C ASN A 90 6.86 -8.78 -7.98
N HIS A 91 5.76 -8.03 -7.78
CA HIS A 91 4.58 -8.65 -7.18
C HIS A 91 3.62 -9.25 -8.21
N GLY A 92 3.73 -8.86 -9.48
CA GLY A 92 3.02 -9.51 -10.55
C GLY A 92 1.59 -9.08 -10.80
N VAL A 93 1.01 -8.20 -9.98
CA VAL A 93 -0.32 -7.63 -10.24
C VAL A 93 -0.11 -6.45 -11.18
N VAL A 94 0.04 -6.77 -12.46
CA VAL A 94 0.57 -5.82 -13.43
C VAL A 94 -0.50 -4.95 -14.08
N HIS A 95 -1.78 -5.21 -13.79
CA HIS A 95 -2.90 -4.50 -14.42
C HIS A 95 -4.14 -4.64 -13.54
N ASN A 96 -5.08 -3.72 -13.70
CA ASN A 96 -6.38 -3.83 -13.04
C ASN A 96 -7.20 -5.00 -13.57
N MET A 97 -6.98 -5.37 -14.83
CA MET A 97 -7.71 -6.47 -15.44
C MET A 97 -6.89 -7.75 -15.34
N PHE A 98 -7.56 -8.83 -14.94
CA PHE A 98 -7.01 -10.16 -15.14
C PHE A 98 -6.97 -10.46 -16.64
N TYR A 99 -5.92 -11.10 -17.07
CA TYR A 99 -5.87 -11.63 -18.43
C TYR A 99 -4.98 -12.86 -18.52
N ASN A 100 -5.29 -13.68 -19.50
CA ASN A 100 -4.51 -14.86 -19.86
C ASN A 100 -4.31 -14.81 -21.36
N THR A 101 -3.06 -14.65 -21.79
CA THR A 101 -2.76 -14.48 -23.21
C THR A 101 -3.04 -15.72 -24.03
N SER A 102 -2.95 -16.92 -23.44
CA SER A 102 -3.20 -18.17 -24.15
C SER A 102 -4.69 -18.37 -24.45
N SER A 103 -5.53 -18.19 -23.45
CA SER A 103 -6.99 -18.33 -23.62
C SER A 103 -7.63 -17.06 -24.17
N LYS A 104 -6.91 -15.94 -24.12
CA LYS A 104 -7.38 -14.61 -24.50
C LYS A 104 -8.48 -14.09 -23.58
N LEU A 105 -8.68 -14.70 -22.41
CA LEU A 105 -9.64 -14.24 -21.42
C LEU A 105 -9.18 -12.95 -20.80
N LYS A 106 -10.11 -12.01 -20.67
CA LYS A 106 -9.93 -10.76 -19.94
C LYS A 106 -11.09 -10.60 -18.97
N LEU A 107 -10.79 -10.19 -17.75
CA LEU A 107 -11.84 -9.92 -16.75
C LEU A 107 -11.71 -8.47 -16.30
N PRO A 108 -12.83 -7.77 -16.14
CA PRO A 108 -12.76 -6.37 -15.70
C PRO A 108 -12.34 -6.25 -14.25
N TYR A 109 -12.09 -5.02 -13.83
CA TYR A 109 -11.54 -4.71 -12.50
C TYR A 109 -12.29 -5.41 -11.37
N HIS A 110 -13.63 -5.28 -11.34
CA HIS A 110 -14.41 -5.83 -10.22
C HIS A 110 -14.33 -7.35 -10.13
N ALA A 111 -14.34 -8.03 -11.28
CA ALA A 111 -14.20 -9.48 -11.29
C ALA A 111 -12.79 -9.90 -10.86
N THR A 112 -11.79 -9.14 -11.27
CA THR A 112 -10.39 -9.44 -10.98
C THR A 112 -10.09 -9.37 -9.48
N LEU A 113 -10.84 -8.57 -8.72
CA LEU A 113 -10.65 -8.49 -7.27
C LEU A 113 -10.83 -9.84 -6.57
N GLY A 114 -11.59 -10.76 -7.16
CA GLY A 114 -11.85 -12.09 -6.58
C GLY A 114 -11.08 -13.23 -7.22
N VAL A 115 -10.18 -12.96 -8.14
CA VAL A 115 -9.44 -14.02 -8.83
C VAL A 115 -8.13 -14.31 -8.10
N GLN A 116 -8.14 -15.36 -7.31
CA GLN A 116 -6.99 -15.67 -6.43
C GLN A 116 -5.69 -15.78 -7.20
N ARG A 117 -5.69 -16.49 -8.36
CA ARG A 117 -4.45 -16.70 -9.09
C ARG A 117 -3.83 -15.43 -9.65
N TRP A 118 -4.61 -14.34 -9.76
CA TRP A 118 -4.05 -13.05 -10.17
C TRP A 118 -3.20 -12.43 -9.07
N TRP A 119 -3.69 -12.52 -7.83
CA TRP A 119 -3.06 -11.91 -6.66
C TRP A 119 -2.04 -12.80 -5.97
N ASP A 120 -2.36 -14.09 -5.84
CA ASP A 120 -1.53 -15.08 -5.14
C ASP A 120 -0.43 -15.56 -6.10
N ASN A 121 0.61 -14.77 -6.26
CA ASN A 121 1.63 -14.95 -7.27
C ASN A 121 3.02 -14.81 -6.63
N GLY A 122 3.16 -15.27 -5.39
CA GLY A 122 4.43 -15.32 -4.69
C GLY A 122 4.68 -14.19 -3.71
N SER A 123 4.00 -13.06 -3.85
CA SER A 123 4.13 -11.96 -2.89
C SER A 123 3.09 -12.07 -1.80
N VAL A 124 3.46 -11.69 -0.59
CA VAL A 124 2.62 -11.82 0.60
C VAL A 124 2.27 -10.43 1.10
N PRO A 125 0.98 -10.06 1.11
CA PRO A 125 0.62 -8.73 1.60
C PRO A 125 0.69 -8.62 3.11
N ILE A 126 0.73 -7.37 3.60
CA ILE A 126 0.98 -7.05 5.00
C ILE A 126 0.02 -7.77 5.97
N TRP A 127 -1.24 -7.96 5.58
CA TRP A 127 -2.19 -8.62 6.48
C TRP A 127 -1.84 -10.08 6.70
N ILE A 128 -1.26 -10.74 5.71
CA ILE A 128 -0.82 -12.13 5.87
C ILE A 128 0.50 -12.19 6.64
N THR A 129 1.45 -11.28 6.32
CA THR A 129 2.69 -11.18 7.11
C THR A 129 2.38 -10.99 8.60
N ALA A 130 1.43 -10.09 8.90
CA ALA A 130 1.02 -9.83 10.28
C ALA A 130 0.45 -11.08 10.94
N GLN A 131 -0.46 -11.76 10.25
CA GLN A 131 -1.10 -12.96 10.81
C GLN A 131 -0.11 -14.09 11.05
N ARG A 132 0.88 -14.25 10.15
CA ARG A 132 1.93 -15.24 10.35
C ARG A 132 2.74 -15.00 11.61
N GLN A 133 2.74 -13.76 12.11
CA GLN A 133 3.50 -13.38 13.29
C GLN A 133 2.58 -13.13 14.50
N GLY A 134 1.38 -13.67 14.48
CA GLY A 134 0.51 -13.71 15.64
C GLY A 134 -0.46 -12.54 15.79
N LEU A 135 -0.52 -11.64 14.81
CA LEU A 135 -1.45 -10.53 14.84
C LEU A 135 -2.77 -10.88 14.15
N LYS A 136 -3.80 -10.08 14.39
CA LYS A 136 -5.10 -10.22 13.73
C LYS A 136 -5.28 -9.06 12.75
N ALA A 137 -5.74 -9.38 11.55
CA ALA A 137 -5.90 -8.37 10.51
C ALA A 137 -7.26 -8.43 9.85
N GLY A 138 -7.69 -7.29 9.32
CA GLY A 138 -8.90 -7.17 8.54
C GLY A 138 -8.68 -6.33 7.30
N SER A 139 -9.50 -6.57 6.29
CA SER A 139 -9.44 -5.81 5.04
C SER A 139 -10.85 -5.43 4.63
N PHE A 140 -11.09 -4.12 4.51
CA PHE A 140 -12.41 -3.60 4.19
C PHE A 140 -12.35 -2.98 2.79
N PHE A 141 -12.82 -3.71 1.79
CA PHE A 141 -12.85 -3.30 0.37
C PHE A 141 -11.45 -3.12 -0.25
N PHE A 142 -10.39 -3.32 0.48
CA PHE A 142 -9.04 -3.02 -0.01
C PHE A 142 -8.66 -4.00 -1.12
N PRO A 143 -8.12 -3.52 -2.25
CA PRO A 143 -7.76 -4.41 -3.36
C PRO A 143 -6.81 -5.53 -2.92
N GLY A 144 -7.16 -6.75 -3.29
CA GLY A 144 -6.38 -7.92 -2.93
C GLY A 144 -6.73 -8.51 -1.57
N GLY A 145 -7.59 -7.84 -0.79
CA GLY A 145 -7.91 -8.30 0.57
C GLY A 145 -8.90 -9.43 0.64
N ASN A 146 -9.43 -9.87 -0.49
CA ASN A 146 -10.55 -10.80 -0.50
C ASN A 146 -10.19 -12.16 -1.10
N VAL A 147 -8.92 -12.46 -1.24
CA VAL A 147 -8.43 -13.74 -1.75
C VAL A 147 -7.45 -14.33 -0.73
N THR A 148 -7.16 -15.63 -0.87
CA THR A 148 -6.17 -16.28 -0.01
C THR A 148 -4.78 -16.18 -0.62
N TYR A 149 -3.78 -16.16 0.24
CA TYR A 149 -2.38 -16.13 -0.15
C TYR A 149 -1.67 -17.31 0.49
N GLN A 150 -1.16 -18.20 -0.36
CA GLN A 150 -0.49 -19.42 0.10
C GLN A 150 -1.34 -20.16 1.14
N GLY A 151 -2.64 -20.20 0.85
CA GLY A 151 -3.60 -20.94 1.67
C GLY A 151 -4.17 -20.21 2.86
N THR A 152 -3.79 -18.94 3.10
CA THR A 152 -4.25 -18.18 4.25
C THR A 152 -5.11 -16.98 3.82
N ALA A 153 -6.26 -16.81 4.45
CA ALA A 153 -7.13 -15.66 4.26
C ALA A 153 -6.95 -14.67 5.41
N VAL A 154 -7.26 -13.40 5.13
CA VAL A 154 -7.35 -12.39 6.20
C VAL A 154 -8.50 -12.76 7.14
N THR A 155 -8.36 -12.44 8.43
CA THR A 155 -9.32 -12.87 9.47
C THR A 155 -10.73 -12.32 9.22
N LEU A 156 -10.82 -11.00 8.96
CA LEU A 156 -12.10 -10.36 8.65
C LEU A 156 -11.98 -9.61 7.33
N SER A 157 -13.00 -9.70 6.50
CA SER A 157 -12.98 -8.97 5.23
C SER A 157 -14.39 -8.55 4.81
N ARG A 158 -14.45 -7.50 4.02
CA ARG A 158 -15.64 -7.09 3.30
C ARG A 158 -15.28 -6.91 1.84
N LYS A 159 -16.12 -7.42 0.97
CA LYS A 159 -15.96 -7.34 -0.48
C LYS A 159 -16.96 -6.32 -1.02
N GLU A 160 -16.50 -5.40 -1.88
CA GLU A 160 -17.43 -4.46 -2.48
C GLU A 160 -18.34 -5.19 -3.48
N GLY A 161 -19.60 -4.73 -3.55
CA GLY A 161 -20.58 -5.31 -4.45
C GLY A 161 -20.32 -4.97 -5.91
N ILE A 162 -20.96 -5.71 -6.81
CA ILE A 162 -20.74 -5.54 -8.26
C ILE A 162 -21.16 -4.15 -8.73
N LEU A 163 -22.28 -3.63 -8.21
CA LEU A 163 -22.79 -2.31 -8.57
C LEU A 163 -22.59 -1.33 -7.41
N HIS A 164 -21.37 -1.31 -6.87
CA HIS A 164 -21.07 -0.51 -5.69
C HIS A 164 -21.18 0.98 -5.96
N ASN A 165 -21.92 1.68 -5.11
CA ASN A 165 -22.03 3.13 -5.18
C ASN A 165 -20.93 3.76 -4.33
N TYR A 166 -19.85 4.18 -4.99
CA TYR A 166 -18.69 4.72 -4.29
C TYR A 166 -18.96 6.03 -3.57
N LYS A 167 -20.09 6.72 -3.88
CA LYS A 167 -20.34 8.08 -3.37
C LYS A 167 -21.17 8.14 -2.10
N ASP A 168 -21.65 7.02 -1.58
CA ASP A 168 -22.60 7.00 -0.48
C ASP A 168 -21.92 7.35 0.85
N GLU A 169 -22.00 8.61 1.24
CA GLU A 169 -21.32 9.11 2.45
C GLU A 169 -21.84 8.42 3.72
N ALA A 170 -23.13 8.13 3.79
CA ALA A 170 -23.69 7.42 4.94
C ALA A 170 -23.10 6.02 5.06
N GLU A 171 -22.90 5.34 3.94
CA GLU A 171 -22.23 4.05 3.93
C GLU A 171 -20.79 4.18 4.41
N TRP A 172 -20.08 5.22 3.97
CA TRP A 172 -18.70 5.46 4.40
C TRP A 172 -18.62 5.53 5.93
N ARG A 173 -19.54 6.28 6.55
CA ARG A 173 -19.56 6.37 8.01
C ARG A 173 -19.88 5.03 8.66
N ALA A 174 -20.82 4.28 8.10
CA ALA A 174 -21.14 2.95 8.61
C ALA A 174 -19.92 2.01 8.50
N ASN A 175 -19.15 2.14 7.43
CA ASN A 175 -17.94 1.32 7.26
C ASN A 175 -16.88 1.69 8.30
N VAL A 176 -16.71 2.98 8.59
CA VAL A 176 -15.82 3.43 9.65
C VAL A 176 -16.29 2.83 11.00
N ASP A 177 -17.59 2.86 11.27
CA ASP A 177 -18.12 2.28 12.52
C ASP A 177 -17.79 0.80 12.63
N THR A 178 -17.90 0.06 11.53
CA THR A 178 -17.54 -1.36 11.49
C THR A 178 -16.06 -1.56 11.80
N VAL A 179 -15.20 -0.75 11.19
CA VAL A 179 -13.76 -0.83 11.43
C VAL A 179 -13.45 -0.57 12.91
N MET A 180 -14.13 0.40 13.53
CA MET A 180 -13.93 0.66 14.96
C MET A 180 -14.31 -0.56 15.80
N ARG A 181 -15.43 -1.23 15.47
CA ARG A 181 -15.82 -2.47 16.15
C ARG A 181 -14.78 -3.59 15.93
N TRP A 182 -14.19 -3.66 14.74
CA TRP A 182 -13.15 -4.65 14.48
C TRP A 182 -11.97 -4.45 15.43
N PHE A 183 -11.59 -3.20 15.69
CA PHE A 183 -10.50 -2.92 16.61
C PHE A 183 -10.90 -3.14 18.07
N THR A 184 -12.09 -2.70 18.48
CA THR A 184 -12.48 -2.67 19.89
C THR A 184 -13.13 -3.98 20.37
N GLN A 185 -13.88 -4.66 19.51
CA GLN A 185 -14.60 -5.88 19.88
C GLN A 185 -13.93 -7.13 19.39
N ASP A 186 -13.38 -7.11 18.18
CA ASP A 186 -12.76 -8.28 17.61
C ASP A 186 -11.25 -8.34 17.86
N GLY A 187 -10.68 -7.29 18.41
CA GLY A 187 -9.29 -7.26 18.81
C GLY A 187 -8.29 -7.23 17.66
N LEU A 188 -8.68 -6.67 16.51
CA LEU A 188 -7.77 -6.60 15.38
C LEU A 188 -6.61 -5.65 15.69
N ASP A 189 -5.46 -5.96 15.09
CA ASP A 189 -4.23 -5.17 15.20
C ASP A 189 -4.02 -4.30 13.97
N LEU A 190 -4.51 -4.74 12.82
CA LEU A 190 -4.32 -4.07 11.54
C LEU A 190 -5.61 -4.12 10.74
N VAL A 191 -6.01 -2.98 10.18
CA VAL A 191 -7.10 -2.95 9.20
C VAL A 191 -6.64 -2.12 8.01
N THR A 192 -6.92 -2.62 6.81
CA THR A 192 -6.79 -1.84 5.58
C THR A 192 -8.21 -1.50 5.09
N LEU A 193 -8.45 -0.23 4.82
CA LEU A 193 -9.77 0.30 4.45
C LEU A 193 -9.65 1.10 3.16
N TYR A 194 -10.53 0.83 2.21
CA TYR A 194 -10.47 1.42 0.88
C TYR A 194 -11.76 2.16 0.55
N PHE A 195 -11.59 3.32 -0.08
CA PHE A 195 -12.67 4.12 -0.66
C PHE A 195 -12.37 4.37 -2.13
N GLY A 196 -13.34 4.16 -3.00
CA GLY A 196 -13.15 4.31 -4.44
C GLY A 196 -13.27 5.73 -4.97
N GLU A 197 -13.25 6.72 -4.08
CA GLU A 197 -13.31 8.13 -4.43
C GLU A 197 -12.11 8.85 -3.83
N PRO A 198 -11.67 9.94 -4.44
CA PRO A 198 -12.29 10.69 -5.55
C PRO A 198 -12.00 10.15 -6.96
N ASP A 199 -11.46 8.93 -7.07
CA ASP A 199 -11.10 8.35 -8.36
C ASP A 199 -12.29 8.26 -9.32
N SER A 200 -13.40 7.71 -8.86
CA SER A 200 -14.57 7.50 -9.72
C SER A 200 -15.10 8.82 -10.25
N THR A 201 -15.21 9.83 -9.40
CA THR A 201 -15.65 11.16 -9.82
C THR A 201 -14.62 11.82 -10.74
N GLY A 202 -13.34 11.67 -10.43
CA GLY A 202 -12.27 12.23 -11.26
C GLY A 202 -12.25 11.65 -12.66
N HIS A 203 -12.50 10.36 -12.79
CA HIS A 203 -12.64 9.73 -14.11
C HIS A 203 -13.82 10.30 -14.88
N LYS A 204 -14.96 10.38 -14.23
CA LYS A 204 -16.20 10.76 -14.92
C LYS A 204 -16.22 12.22 -15.35
N PHE A 205 -15.83 13.11 -14.45
CA PHE A 205 -16.00 14.56 -14.66
C PHE A 205 -14.69 15.31 -14.91
N GLY A 206 -13.55 14.66 -14.67
CA GLY A 206 -12.26 15.32 -14.77
C GLY A 206 -11.76 15.82 -13.42
N PRO A 207 -10.44 15.90 -13.25
CA PRO A 207 -9.88 16.31 -11.96
C PRO A 207 -10.11 17.78 -11.63
N GLU A 208 -10.39 18.62 -12.60
CA GLU A 208 -10.59 20.06 -12.38
C GLU A 208 -12.06 20.41 -12.18
N SER A 209 -12.96 19.44 -12.16
CA SER A 209 -14.39 19.66 -12.16
C SER A 209 -14.91 20.05 -10.77
N PRO A 210 -16.02 20.79 -10.71
CA PRO A 210 -16.65 21.06 -9.41
C PRO A 210 -17.12 19.79 -8.72
N GLN A 211 -17.47 18.75 -9.47
CA GLN A 211 -17.85 17.47 -8.88
C GLN A 211 -16.67 16.85 -8.12
N ARG A 212 -15.47 16.91 -8.69
CA ARG A 212 -14.27 16.40 -8.01
C ARG A 212 -14.01 17.19 -6.72
N LYS A 213 -14.16 18.52 -6.78
CA LYS A 213 -13.96 19.36 -5.59
C LYS A 213 -14.95 19.01 -4.49
N ALA A 214 -16.21 18.80 -4.83
CA ALA A 214 -17.24 18.40 -3.85
C ALA A 214 -16.91 17.04 -3.26
N MET A 215 -16.38 16.12 -4.07
CA MET A 215 -16.00 14.80 -3.56
C MET A 215 -14.81 14.87 -2.61
N VAL A 216 -13.85 15.75 -2.84
CA VAL A 216 -12.74 15.95 -1.90
C VAL A 216 -13.27 16.47 -0.56
N GLN A 217 -14.30 17.31 -0.57
CA GLN A 217 -14.92 17.75 0.67
C GLN A 217 -15.58 16.58 1.41
N GLN A 218 -16.18 15.64 0.67
CA GLN A 218 -16.74 14.43 1.30
C GLN A 218 -15.62 13.56 1.90
N VAL A 219 -14.51 13.40 1.19
CA VAL A 219 -13.35 12.69 1.72
C VAL A 219 -12.88 13.36 3.02
N ASP A 220 -12.78 14.69 3.01
CA ASP A 220 -12.32 15.42 4.18
C ASP A 220 -13.27 15.24 5.37
N ARG A 221 -14.58 15.30 5.15
CA ARG A 221 -15.56 15.05 6.22
C ARG A 221 -15.39 13.63 6.78
N THR A 222 -15.09 12.67 5.91
CA THR A 222 -14.91 11.29 6.34
C THR A 222 -13.62 11.13 7.15
N VAL A 223 -12.55 11.85 6.79
CA VAL A 223 -11.32 11.86 7.60
C VAL A 223 -11.63 12.44 8.99
N GLY A 224 -12.44 13.48 9.06
CA GLY A 224 -12.88 14.03 10.36
C GLY A 224 -13.68 13.02 11.17
N TYR A 225 -14.63 12.34 10.52
CA TYR A 225 -15.43 11.31 11.18
C TYR A 225 -14.55 10.16 11.68
N LEU A 226 -13.58 9.78 10.88
CA LEU A 226 -12.63 8.71 11.21
C LEU A 226 -11.82 9.05 12.45
N ARG A 227 -11.25 10.26 12.49
CA ARG A 227 -10.47 10.70 13.65
C ARG A 227 -11.31 10.84 14.90
N ASP A 228 -12.54 11.39 14.76
CA ASP A 228 -13.47 11.48 15.88
C ASP A 228 -13.86 10.09 16.38
N SER A 229 -14.07 9.15 15.47
CA SER A 229 -14.44 7.78 15.83
C SER A 229 -13.31 7.07 16.57
N ILE A 230 -12.07 7.30 16.15
CA ILE A 230 -10.90 6.76 16.85
C ILE A 230 -10.86 7.29 18.27
N ARG A 231 -11.08 8.60 18.45
CA ARG A 231 -11.08 9.22 19.78
C ARG A 231 -12.22 8.68 20.63
N ARG A 232 -13.45 8.65 20.11
CA ARG A 232 -14.62 8.16 20.84
C ARG A 232 -14.51 6.68 21.20
N SER A 233 -13.75 5.92 20.41
CA SER A 233 -13.53 4.50 20.69
C SER A 233 -12.41 4.25 21.70
N GLY A 234 -11.79 5.32 22.19
CA GLY A 234 -10.70 5.20 23.16
C GLY A 234 -9.38 4.76 22.54
N LEU A 235 -9.21 4.92 21.24
CA LEU A 235 -8.05 4.41 20.51
C LEU A 235 -7.02 5.49 20.18
N GLU A 236 -7.25 6.73 20.59
CA GLU A 236 -6.43 7.87 20.17
C GLU A 236 -4.95 7.68 20.48
N HIS A 237 -4.63 7.06 21.63
CA HIS A 237 -3.25 6.90 22.07
C HIS A 237 -2.70 5.50 21.77
N SER A 238 -3.46 4.66 21.10
CA SER A 238 -3.05 3.27 20.83
C SER A 238 -3.21 2.87 19.38
N LEU A 239 -3.60 3.78 18.50
CA LEU A 239 -3.82 3.47 17.08
C LEU A 239 -3.11 4.50 16.21
N ASN A 240 -2.31 4.01 15.29
CA ASN A 240 -1.71 4.84 14.24
C ASN A 240 -2.61 4.81 13.01
N LEU A 241 -2.85 5.99 12.46
CA LEU A 241 -3.69 6.17 11.26
C LEU A 241 -2.85 6.70 10.12
N ILE A 242 -2.89 5.99 8.99
CA ILE A 242 -2.31 6.49 7.73
C ILE A 242 -3.45 6.67 6.74
N VAL A 243 -3.54 7.87 6.17
CA VAL A 243 -4.48 8.17 5.08
C VAL A 243 -3.65 8.49 3.85
N THR A 244 -3.86 7.71 2.81
CA THR A 244 -3.07 7.85 1.59
C THR A 244 -3.93 7.54 0.37
N SER A 245 -3.28 7.37 -0.76
CA SER A 245 -3.95 7.06 -2.02
C SER A 245 -2.98 6.26 -2.89
N ASP A 246 -3.47 5.75 -3.99
CA ASP A 246 -2.69 4.89 -4.88
C ASP A 246 -2.02 5.69 -6.01
N HIS A 247 -2.71 6.66 -6.60
CA HIS A 247 -2.22 7.47 -7.72
C HIS A 247 -3.03 8.74 -7.82
N GLY A 248 -2.64 9.61 -8.75
CA GLY A 248 -3.37 10.85 -9.04
C GLY A 248 -4.35 10.71 -10.19
N MET A 249 -4.54 11.82 -10.91
CA MET A 249 -5.56 11.91 -11.96
C MET A 249 -5.21 13.08 -12.86
N THR A 250 -5.30 12.91 -14.20
CA THR A 250 -5.11 14.04 -15.09
C THR A 250 -6.26 14.14 -16.09
N THR A 251 -6.45 15.32 -16.66
CA THR A 251 -7.51 15.58 -17.62
C THR A 251 -7.24 14.83 -18.93
N VAL A 252 -8.27 14.22 -19.47
CA VAL A 252 -8.19 13.51 -20.77
C VAL A 252 -8.56 14.46 -21.90
N HIS A 253 -7.75 14.50 -22.95
CA HIS A 253 -8.03 15.27 -24.17
C HIS A 253 -9.04 14.53 -25.00
N LYS A 254 -10.12 15.23 -25.42
CA LYS A 254 -11.24 14.62 -26.14
C LYS A 254 -11.33 15.03 -27.59
N LYS A 255 -10.52 15.97 -28.04
CA LYS A 255 -10.58 16.42 -29.42
C LYS A 255 -10.15 15.31 -30.37
N ALA A 256 -10.84 15.19 -31.51
CA ALA A 256 -10.59 14.10 -32.47
C ALA A 256 -9.13 14.02 -32.90
N GLY A 257 -8.47 15.17 -33.09
CA GLY A 257 -7.07 15.21 -33.50
C GLY A 257 -6.10 14.75 -32.43
N ASP A 258 -6.56 14.68 -31.18
CA ASP A 258 -5.70 14.28 -30.05
C ASP A 258 -5.83 12.79 -29.72
N LEU A 259 -6.71 12.04 -30.37
CA LEU A 259 -6.95 10.65 -30.04
C LEU A 259 -5.83 9.75 -30.59
N VAL A 260 -5.43 8.78 -29.78
CA VAL A 260 -4.49 7.73 -30.19
C VAL A 260 -5.32 6.51 -30.57
N GLU A 261 -5.51 6.29 -31.87
CA GLU A 261 -6.44 5.28 -32.38
C GLU A 261 -5.71 4.27 -33.26
N PHE A 262 -5.59 3.04 -32.76
CA PHE A 262 -4.84 2.00 -33.46
C PHE A 262 -5.43 1.64 -34.83
N HIS A 263 -6.75 1.69 -34.94
CA HIS A 263 -7.40 1.36 -36.23
C HIS A 263 -7.04 2.35 -37.33
N LYS A 264 -6.54 3.53 -36.97
CA LYS A 264 -6.12 4.55 -37.95
C LYS A 264 -4.66 4.47 -38.35
N PHE A 265 -3.90 3.59 -37.73
CA PHE A 265 -2.47 3.44 -38.06
C PHE A 265 -2.33 2.68 -39.37
N PRO A 266 -1.74 3.28 -40.43
CA PRO A 266 -1.84 2.72 -41.77
C PRO A 266 -1.17 1.39 -41.98
N ASN A 267 -0.09 1.09 -41.24
CA ASN A 267 0.66 -0.13 -41.43
C ASN A 267 0.37 -1.19 -40.37
N PHE A 268 -0.62 -0.95 -39.51
CA PHE A 268 -0.96 -1.84 -38.42
C PHE A 268 -2.23 -2.61 -38.74
N THR A 269 -2.22 -3.91 -38.43
CA THR A 269 -3.44 -4.72 -38.53
C THR A 269 -3.54 -5.63 -37.30
N PHE A 270 -4.77 -5.72 -36.76
CA PHE A 270 -5.02 -6.63 -35.64
C PHE A 270 -4.85 -8.12 -36.04
N ARG A 271 -4.80 -8.43 -37.31
CA ARG A 271 -4.50 -9.79 -37.78
C ARG A 271 -3.11 -10.29 -37.35
N ASP A 272 -2.19 -9.37 -37.08
CA ASP A 272 -0.85 -9.72 -36.62
C ASP A 272 -0.76 -9.89 -35.13
N ILE A 273 -1.87 -9.72 -34.40
CA ILE A 273 -1.87 -9.67 -32.93
C ILE A 273 -2.52 -10.93 -32.36
N GLU A 274 -1.77 -11.64 -31.51
CA GLU A 274 -2.25 -12.82 -30.80
C GLU A 274 -3.12 -12.40 -29.61
N PHE A 275 -2.69 -11.38 -28.86
CA PHE A 275 -3.40 -10.88 -27.69
C PHE A 275 -3.15 -9.39 -27.56
N GLU A 276 -4.20 -8.64 -27.24
CA GLU A 276 -4.10 -7.19 -27.04
C GLU A 276 -4.75 -6.76 -25.73
N LEU A 277 -4.16 -5.78 -25.09
CA LEU A 277 -4.74 -5.12 -23.92
C LEU A 277 -4.65 -3.62 -24.18
N LEU A 278 -5.63 -3.12 -24.89
CA LEU A 278 -5.77 -1.72 -25.28
C LEU A 278 -7.11 -1.23 -24.73
N ASP A 279 -7.45 0.02 -24.96
CA ASP A 279 -8.69 0.60 -24.44
C ASP A 279 -8.75 0.61 -22.91
N TYR A 280 -7.60 0.78 -22.27
CA TYR A 280 -7.52 0.92 -20.82
C TYR A 280 -6.62 2.11 -20.46
N GLY A 281 -7.15 3.31 -20.69
CA GLY A 281 -6.41 4.54 -20.40
C GLY A 281 -5.18 4.71 -21.27
N PRO A 282 -4.09 5.20 -20.70
CA PRO A 282 -2.88 5.51 -21.47
C PRO A 282 -1.91 4.35 -21.65
N ASN A 283 -2.30 3.14 -21.27
CA ASN A 283 -1.40 1.98 -21.30
C ASN A 283 -1.84 0.97 -22.33
N GLY A 284 -0.89 0.28 -22.93
CA GLY A 284 -1.20 -0.78 -23.88
C GLY A 284 -0.17 -1.89 -23.82
N MET A 285 -0.64 -3.11 -24.06
CA MET A 285 0.19 -4.27 -24.15
C MET A 285 -0.22 -5.11 -25.36
N LEU A 286 0.76 -5.60 -26.08
CA LEU A 286 0.49 -6.41 -27.26
C LEU A 286 1.39 -7.65 -27.27
N LEU A 287 0.76 -8.79 -27.58
CA LEU A 287 1.46 -10.00 -27.91
C LEU A 287 1.27 -10.24 -29.40
N PRO A 288 2.27 -9.95 -30.25
CA PRO A 288 2.16 -10.24 -31.67
C PRO A 288 2.13 -11.75 -31.93
N LYS A 289 1.56 -12.14 -33.04
CA LYS A 289 1.62 -13.52 -33.49
C LYS A 289 3.07 -13.90 -33.77
N GLU A 290 3.35 -15.20 -33.74
CA GLU A 290 4.69 -15.70 -33.96
C GLU A 290 5.29 -15.14 -35.25
N GLY A 291 6.51 -14.60 -35.16
CA GLY A 291 7.20 -14.00 -36.29
C GLY A 291 6.78 -12.62 -36.68
N ARG A 292 5.84 -12.03 -35.95
CA ARG A 292 5.30 -10.69 -36.32
C ARG A 292 5.79 -9.56 -35.44
N LEU A 293 6.61 -9.85 -34.43
CA LEU A 293 7.02 -8.82 -33.47
C LEU A 293 7.64 -7.59 -34.14
N GLU A 294 8.60 -7.81 -35.01
CA GLU A 294 9.29 -6.69 -35.66
C GLU A 294 8.37 -5.90 -36.58
N LYS A 295 7.51 -6.60 -37.32
CA LYS A 295 6.55 -5.92 -38.20
C LYS A 295 5.62 -5.01 -37.39
N VAL A 296 5.07 -5.54 -36.30
CA VAL A 296 4.16 -4.75 -35.45
C VAL A 296 4.89 -3.58 -34.82
N TYR A 297 6.08 -3.83 -34.27
CA TYR A 297 6.85 -2.76 -33.65
C TYR A 297 7.13 -1.62 -34.63
N GLU A 298 7.59 -1.95 -35.83
CA GLU A 298 7.90 -0.95 -36.84
C GLU A 298 6.64 -0.17 -37.26
N ALA A 299 5.49 -0.85 -37.29
CA ALA A 299 4.22 -0.21 -37.69
C ALA A 299 3.74 0.83 -36.68
N ILE A 300 4.03 0.64 -35.37
CA ILE A 300 3.41 1.48 -34.34
C ILE A 300 4.41 2.39 -33.61
N LYS A 301 5.71 2.15 -33.72
CA LYS A 301 6.69 2.90 -32.90
C LYS A 301 6.68 4.39 -33.15
N ASP A 302 6.34 4.83 -34.36
CA ASP A 302 6.27 6.25 -34.70
C ASP A 302 4.90 6.66 -35.19
N ALA A 303 3.87 5.87 -34.88
CA ALA A 303 2.54 6.08 -35.45
C ALA A 303 1.82 7.30 -34.89
N HIS A 304 2.17 7.73 -33.68
CA HIS A 304 1.55 8.91 -33.06
C HIS A 304 2.61 9.59 -32.18
N PRO A 305 2.73 10.93 -32.25
CA PRO A 305 3.79 11.61 -31.50
C PRO A 305 3.66 11.51 -29.99
N LYS A 306 2.46 11.23 -29.48
CA LYS A 306 2.22 11.14 -28.04
C LYS A 306 2.23 9.70 -27.54
N LEU A 307 2.48 8.72 -28.39
CA LEU A 307 2.53 7.31 -28.02
C LEU A 307 3.97 6.84 -27.97
N HIS A 308 4.37 6.24 -26.85
CA HIS A 308 5.72 5.72 -26.66
C HIS A 308 5.65 4.20 -26.64
N VAL A 309 6.27 3.59 -27.64
CA VAL A 309 6.21 2.13 -27.85
C VAL A 309 7.59 1.52 -27.63
N TYR A 310 7.61 0.41 -26.92
CA TYR A 310 8.85 -0.27 -26.57
C TYR A 310 8.73 -1.77 -26.75
N LYS A 311 9.79 -2.38 -27.18
CA LYS A 311 9.98 -3.80 -26.90
C LYS A 311 10.23 -3.92 -25.39
N LYS A 312 9.74 -4.98 -24.79
CA LYS A 312 9.84 -5.20 -23.35
C LYS A 312 11.26 -5.01 -22.81
N GLU A 313 12.23 -5.57 -23.49
CA GLU A 313 13.65 -5.49 -23.06
C GLU A 313 14.22 -4.08 -23.11
N ASP A 314 13.60 -3.17 -23.85
CA ASP A 314 14.04 -1.79 -23.96
C ASP A 314 13.22 -0.82 -23.11
N PHE A 315 12.23 -1.32 -22.39
CA PHE A 315 11.39 -0.45 -21.55
C PHE A 315 12.26 0.22 -20.48
N PRO A 316 12.06 1.52 -20.20
CA PRO A 316 12.94 2.20 -19.25
C PRO A 316 13.01 1.48 -17.91
N LYS A 317 14.25 1.20 -17.49
CA LYS A 317 14.48 0.39 -16.29
C LYS A 317 13.99 1.10 -15.02
N SER A 318 13.95 2.42 -15.04
CA SER A 318 13.45 3.20 -13.90
C SER A 318 11.98 2.95 -13.60
N PHE A 319 11.23 2.44 -14.56
CA PHE A 319 9.82 2.10 -14.33
C PHE A 319 9.64 0.79 -13.57
N HIS A 320 10.66 -0.06 -13.51
CA HIS A 320 10.55 -1.37 -12.84
C HIS A 320 9.31 -2.13 -13.30
N TYR A 321 9.11 -2.17 -14.63
CA TYR A 321 7.89 -2.72 -15.22
C TYR A 321 8.20 -3.44 -16.53
N ALA A 322 8.91 -4.55 -16.43
CA ALA A 322 9.24 -5.35 -17.61
C ALA A 322 9.46 -6.82 -17.26
N ASN A 323 10.11 -7.08 -16.13
CA ASN A 323 10.59 -8.42 -15.81
C ASN A 323 9.51 -9.25 -15.12
N HIS A 324 8.47 -9.60 -15.90
CA HIS A 324 7.41 -10.50 -15.43
C HIS A 324 6.77 -11.16 -16.65
N PRO A 325 6.46 -12.46 -16.59
CA PRO A 325 5.87 -13.14 -17.75
C PRO A 325 4.51 -12.61 -18.17
N ARG A 326 3.75 -11.97 -17.27
CA ARG A 326 2.46 -11.36 -17.62
C ARG A 326 2.62 -10.13 -18.50
N ILE A 327 3.80 -9.48 -18.46
CA ILE A 327 4.04 -8.28 -19.26
C ILE A 327 4.42 -8.73 -20.67
N THR A 328 3.67 -8.25 -21.66
CA THR A 328 3.77 -8.70 -23.02
C THR A 328 5.01 -8.16 -23.74
N PRO A 329 5.41 -8.76 -24.86
CA PRO A 329 6.64 -8.34 -25.56
C PRO A 329 6.65 -6.91 -26.07
N LEU A 330 5.49 -6.32 -26.36
CA LEU A 330 5.40 -4.91 -26.72
C LEU A 330 4.60 -4.19 -25.64
N LEU A 331 5.14 -3.07 -25.16
CA LEU A 331 4.53 -2.21 -24.15
C LEU A 331 4.42 -0.81 -24.69
N MET A 332 3.44 -0.08 -24.21
CA MET A 332 3.32 1.31 -24.59
C MET A 332 2.62 2.13 -23.53
N TYR A 333 2.91 3.41 -23.53
CA TYR A 333 2.17 4.38 -22.73
C TYR A 333 2.09 5.69 -23.53
N SER A 334 1.09 6.50 -23.21
CA SER A 334 0.90 7.78 -23.88
C SER A 334 1.20 8.95 -22.94
N ASP A 335 1.50 10.09 -23.51
CA ASP A 335 1.75 11.32 -22.77
C ASP A 335 0.51 11.77 -21.98
N PRO A 336 0.70 12.56 -20.91
CA PRO A 336 -0.44 13.01 -20.11
C PRO A 336 -1.57 13.60 -20.95
N GLY A 337 -2.78 13.11 -20.70
CA GLY A 337 -3.98 13.55 -21.40
C GLY A 337 -4.38 12.68 -22.57
N TYR A 338 -3.50 11.83 -23.07
CA TYR A 338 -3.77 10.99 -24.25
C TYR A 338 -4.06 9.58 -23.82
N VAL A 339 -5.18 9.01 -24.27
CA VAL A 339 -5.55 7.63 -23.96
C VAL A 339 -5.56 6.80 -25.24
N ILE A 340 -5.33 5.51 -25.09
CA ILE A 340 -5.11 4.60 -26.20
C ILE A 340 -6.43 3.90 -26.55
N HIS A 341 -6.85 4.03 -27.82
CA HIS A 341 -8.03 3.36 -28.35
C HIS A 341 -7.60 2.24 -29.29
N GLY A 342 -8.00 1.02 -28.97
CA GLY A 342 -7.68 -0.13 -29.80
C GLY A 342 -8.77 -0.45 -30.80
N VAL A 343 -9.69 -1.33 -30.40
CA VAL A 343 -10.72 -1.85 -31.30
C VAL A 343 -11.99 -1.00 -31.26
N SER A 344 -12.30 -0.39 -30.14
CA SER A 344 -13.56 0.33 -29.95
C SER A 344 -13.32 1.82 -29.72
N CYS A 345 -14.28 2.64 -30.20
CA CYS A 345 -14.34 4.04 -29.82
C CYS A 345 -15.05 4.14 -28.47
N ALA A 346 -14.39 3.70 -27.44
CA ALA A 346 -14.97 3.72 -26.10
C ALA A 346 -15.20 5.17 -25.65
N ARG A 347 -16.12 5.35 -24.73
CA ARG A 347 -16.41 6.66 -24.15
C ARG A 347 -15.14 7.24 -23.55
N VAL A 348 -14.84 8.47 -23.97
CA VAL A 348 -13.70 9.19 -23.40
C VAL A 348 -14.16 9.82 -22.09
N HIS A 349 -13.57 9.38 -20.99
CA HIS A 349 -13.85 9.95 -19.66
C HIS A 349 -13.19 11.32 -19.52
N GLY A 350 -13.55 12.05 -18.47
CA GLY A 350 -12.98 13.36 -18.20
C GLY A 350 -11.57 13.30 -17.64
N GLY A 351 -11.23 12.20 -16.94
CA GLY A 351 -9.91 12.04 -16.36
C GLY A 351 -9.42 10.61 -16.40
N ALA A 352 -8.14 10.43 -16.20
CA ALA A 352 -7.52 9.10 -16.17
C ALA A 352 -6.27 9.09 -15.28
N GLY A 353 -5.99 7.90 -14.70
CA GLY A 353 -4.69 7.56 -14.18
C GLY A 353 -3.93 6.74 -15.22
N GLY A 354 -2.85 6.06 -14.81
CA GLY A 354 -2.11 5.17 -15.70
C GLY A 354 -0.94 5.81 -16.42
N PHE A 355 -0.75 7.10 -16.28
CA PHE A 355 0.33 7.83 -16.95
C PHE A 355 1.65 7.60 -16.23
N ASP A 356 2.73 8.03 -16.86
CA ASP A 356 4.08 8.01 -16.31
C ASP A 356 4.05 8.51 -14.86
N ASN A 357 4.62 7.71 -13.95
CA ASN A 357 4.61 8.05 -12.52
C ASN A 357 5.50 9.25 -12.17
N GLY A 358 6.33 9.70 -13.11
CA GLY A 358 7.09 10.93 -12.95
C GLY A 358 6.29 12.21 -13.13
N VAL A 359 5.08 12.09 -13.71
CA VAL A 359 4.21 13.24 -13.94
C VAL A 359 3.58 13.69 -12.62
N LEU A 360 3.59 15.00 -12.34
CA LEU A 360 3.06 15.51 -11.07
C LEU A 360 1.60 15.12 -10.86
N ASP A 361 0.79 15.12 -11.91
CA ASP A 361 -0.62 14.76 -11.79
C ASP A 361 -0.85 13.32 -11.32
N MET A 362 0.17 12.47 -11.41
CA MET A 362 0.06 11.09 -10.91
C MET A 362 0.49 10.95 -9.46
N LYS A 363 1.09 11.98 -8.85
CA LYS A 363 1.50 11.96 -7.45
C LYS A 363 0.30 12.03 -6.53
N THR A 364 0.47 11.58 -5.32
CA THR A 364 -0.66 11.38 -4.42
C THR A 364 -0.33 11.74 -2.97
N UNK A 365 -1.35 11.66 -1.94
CA UNK A 365 -1.37 12.01 -0.71
C UNK A 365 -0.79 11.08 0.08
N PHE A 366 -0.20 11.64 1.17
CA PHE A 366 0.15 10.80 2.33
C PHE A 366 0.08 11.64 3.59
N ARG A 367 -0.72 11.18 4.57
CA ARG A 367 -0.83 11.77 5.91
C ARG A 367 -0.75 10.65 6.93
N ALA A 368 -0.13 10.91 8.08
CA ALA A 368 -0.04 9.92 9.16
C ALA A 368 -0.15 10.62 10.51
N VAL A 369 -0.89 10.03 11.43
CA VAL A 369 -1.06 10.57 12.77
C VAL A 369 -1.22 9.43 13.76
N GLY A 370 -0.71 9.60 14.96
CA GLY A 370 -0.86 8.63 16.03
C GLY A 370 0.35 8.59 16.95
N PRO A 371 0.30 7.69 17.93
CA PRO A 371 1.33 7.70 18.98
C PRO A 371 2.76 7.46 18.50
N SER A 372 2.93 6.79 17.37
CA SER A 372 4.28 6.51 16.84
C SER A 372 4.83 7.62 15.96
N PHE A 373 3.99 8.57 15.55
CA PHE A 373 4.37 9.59 14.56
C PHE A 373 4.75 10.91 15.21
N ARG A 374 5.68 11.61 14.60
CA ARG A 374 6.00 12.98 14.98
C ARG A 374 4.80 13.88 14.67
N ARG A 375 4.80 15.08 15.25
CA ARG A 375 3.73 16.04 15.07
C ARG A 375 4.25 17.24 14.30
N GLY A 376 3.40 17.78 13.40
CA GLY A 376 3.69 18.98 12.67
C GLY A 376 4.89 18.88 11.72
N LEU A 377 5.11 17.68 11.16
CA LEU A 377 6.26 17.42 10.30
C LEU A 377 5.82 17.24 8.85
N GLU A 378 6.43 18.02 7.96
CA GLU A 378 6.31 17.76 6.53
C GLU A 378 7.58 17.07 6.04
N VAL A 379 7.43 15.95 5.31
CA VAL A 379 8.58 15.24 4.77
C VAL A 379 8.64 15.40 3.27
N GLU A 380 9.85 15.26 2.74
CA GLU A 380 10.07 15.33 1.30
C GLU A 380 9.38 14.17 0.59
N PRO A 381 9.12 14.31 -0.72
CA PRO A 381 8.48 13.23 -1.47
C PRO A 381 9.24 11.92 -1.39
N PHE A 382 8.49 10.83 -1.43
CA PHE A 382 9.07 9.48 -1.43
C PHE A 382 8.21 8.55 -2.29
N GLU A 383 8.79 7.42 -2.64
CA GLU A 383 8.08 6.40 -3.42
C GLU A 383 7.24 5.50 -2.52
N SER A 384 6.06 5.13 -3.00
CA SER A 384 5.14 4.28 -2.24
C SER A 384 5.71 2.90 -1.94
N VAL A 385 6.72 2.46 -2.66
CA VAL A 385 7.38 1.17 -2.39
C VAL A 385 7.97 1.10 -0.98
N HIS A 386 8.24 2.25 -0.35
CA HIS A 386 8.79 2.30 1.01
C HIS A 386 7.74 2.15 2.11
N VAL A 387 6.45 2.21 1.78
CA VAL A 387 5.40 2.22 2.81
C VAL A 387 5.33 0.89 3.56
N TYR A 388 5.47 -0.22 2.86
CA TYR A 388 5.38 -1.55 3.50
C TYR A 388 6.37 -1.69 4.67
N GLU A 389 7.62 -1.23 4.51
CA GLU A 389 8.59 -1.28 5.60
C GLU A 389 8.13 -0.44 6.79
N LEU A 390 7.51 0.74 6.53
CA LEU A 390 6.94 1.55 7.60
C LEU A 390 5.83 0.81 8.32
N LEU A 391 4.92 0.16 7.58
CA LEU A 391 3.83 -0.60 8.18
C LEU A 391 4.37 -1.72 9.08
N CYS A 392 5.38 -2.43 8.61
CA CYS A 392 5.99 -3.50 9.41
C CYS A 392 6.66 -2.94 10.66
N LYS A 393 7.34 -1.79 10.54
CA LYS A 393 7.98 -1.15 11.69
C LYS A 393 6.93 -0.74 12.73
N LEU A 394 5.81 -0.15 12.28
CA LEU A 394 4.74 0.26 13.18
C LEU A 394 4.11 -0.93 13.90
N LEU A 395 3.96 -2.05 13.20
CA LEU A 395 3.37 -3.25 13.77
C LEU A 395 4.37 -4.12 14.53
N ARG A 396 5.66 -3.77 14.48
CA ARG A 396 6.74 -4.53 15.10
C ARG A 396 6.78 -5.97 14.60
N ILE A 397 6.67 -6.13 13.29
CA ILE A 397 6.78 -7.42 12.63
C ILE A 397 7.95 -7.41 11.65
N VAL A 398 8.45 -8.59 11.35
CA VAL A 398 9.56 -8.77 10.41
C VAL A 398 9.00 -8.75 8.99
N PRO A 399 9.48 -7.85 8.13
CA PRO A 399 8.95 -7.77 6.77
C PRO A 399 9.38 -8.96 5.90
N GLU A 400 8.56 -9.28 4.90
CA GLU A 400 8.96 -10.14 3.81
C GLU A 400 10.00 -9.42 2.95
N ALA A 401 10.73 -10.18 2.13
CA ALA A 401 11.66 -9.57 1.18
C ALA A 401 10.90 -8.58 0.29
N ASN A 402 11.46 -7.39 0.13
CA ASN A 402 10.76 -6.33 -0.61
C ASN A 402 11.78 -5.35 -1.21
N ASP A 403 11.29 -4.39 -1.97
CA ASP A 403 12.13 -3.44 -2.70
C ASP A 403 12.26 -2.11 -1.99
N GLY A 404 11.61 -1.94 -0.84
CA GLY A 404 11.66 -0.69 -0.09
C GLY A 404 12.93 -0.54 0.70
N ASP A 405 13.22 0.70 1.08
CA ASP A 405 14.34 1.00 1.99
C ASP A 405 13.77 1.10 3.40
N PRO A 406 14.18 0.23 4.33
CA PRO A 406 13.63 0.29 5.69
C PRO A 406 13.94 1.58 6.44
N ARG A 407 14.89 2.38 5.95
CA ARG A 407 15.26 3.64 6.60
C ARG A 407 14.54 4.86 6.01
N ALA A 408 13.89 4.71 4.85
CA ALA A 408 13.40 5.86 4.09
C ALA A 408 12.39 6.71 4.87
N LEU A 409 11.49 6.06 5.62
CA LEU A 409 10.40 6.74 6.30
C LEU A 409 10.59 6.82 7.82
N LEU A 410 11.72 6.37 8.35
CA LEU A 410 12.00 6.46 9.78
C LEU A 410 11.94 7.89 10.32
N PRO A 411 12.33 8.94 9.55
CA PRO A 411 12.22 10.29 10.07
C PRO A 411 10.80 10.73 10.46
N MET A 412 9.76 10.02 9.98
CA MET A 412 8.38 10.32 10.39
C MET A 412 8.08 9.90 11.83
N LEU A 413 8.90 9.03 12.40
CA LEU A 413 8.57 8.35 13.65
C LEU A 413 9.20 9.04 14.85
N MET A 414 8.49 8.97 15.98
CA MET A 414 9.04 9.35 17.27
C MET A 414 10.18 8.40 17.62
N PRO A 415 11.20 8.89 18.32
CA PRO A 415 12.24 7.97 18.83
C PRO A 415 11.61 6.89 19.71
N GLU A 416 12.19 5.69 19.70
CA GLU A 416 11.73 4.59 20.52
C GLU A 416 11.78 4.99 22.00
N GLY A 417 10.68 4.75 22.71
CA GLY A 417 10.57 5.10 24.11
C GLY A 417 9.91 6.45 24.39
N GLU A 418 9.67 7.26 23.36
CA GLU A 418 9.06 8.58 23.53
C GLU A 418 7.60 8.64 23.04
N GLY A 419 7.06 7.54 22.56
CA GLY A 419 5.71 7.47 22.04
C GLY A 419 4.69 7.08 23.09
N GLY A 420 4.46 7.91 24.08
CA GLY A 420 3.40 7.71 25.06
C GLY A 420 2.69 9.01 25.34
N PRO A 421 1.54 8.99 26.03
CA PRO A 421 0.89 10.23 26.41
C PRO A 421 1.87 11.06 27.21
N SER A 422 2.06 12.31 26.77
CA SER A 422 2.90 13.23 27.51
C SER A 422 2.18 13.53 28.82
N THR A 423 2.50 12.78 29.84
CA THR A 423 2.24 13.25 31.18
C THR A 423 3.14 14.46 31.38
N PRO A 424 2.63 15.57 31.91
CA PRO A 424 3.50 16.67 32.22
C PRO A 424 4.58 16.17 33.17
N SER A 425 5.80 16.22 32.70
CA SER A 425 6.93 15.82 33.52
C SER A 425 7.05 16.84 34.63
N THR A 426 6.64 16.48 35.80
CA THR A 426 7.17 17.11 36.97
C THR A 426 8.64 16.68 37.04
N THR A 427 9.50 17.55 36.64
CA THR A 427 10.91 17.39 36.90
C THR A 427 11.14 17.47 38.39
N THR A 428 10.99 16.35 39.04
CA THR A 428 11.66 16.20 40.30
C THR A 428 13.06 15.81 39.97
N HIS A 429 13.96 16.71 40.23
CA HIS A 429 15.37 16.38 40.32
C HIS A 429 15.56 15.49 41.56
N SER A 430 15.18 14.24 41.45
CA SER A 430 15.74 13.26 42.33
C SER A 430 17.04 12.87 41.64
N GLY A 431 18.10 13.17 42.30
CA GLY A 431 19.41 12.68 41.88
C GLY A 431 19.31 11.20 41.75
N SER A 432 19.22 10.74 40.55
CA SER A 432 19.37 9.34 40.29
C SER A 432 20.81 9.01 40.58
N VAL A 433 20.98 8.40 41.71
CA VAL A 433 22.19 7.60 41.93
C VAL A 433 22.18 6.59 40.81
N PRO A 434 23.14 6.61 39.92
CA PRO A 434 23.22 5.54 38.96
C PRO A 434 23.38 4.26 39.77
N LEU A 435 22.41 3.39 39.67
CA LEU A 435 22.62 2.04 40.04
C LEU A 435 23.62 1.49 39.04
N ALA A 436 24.83 1.88 39.20
CA ALA A 436 25.98 1.17 38.67
C ALA A 436 26.03 -0.13 39.41
N GLY A 437 25.31 -1.06 38.92
CA GLY A 437 25.27 -2.30 39.64
C GLY A 437 24.39 -3.31 39.00
N GLY A 438 24.16 -3.20 37.74
CA GLY A 438 23.78 -4.37 36.97
C GLY A 438 24.96 -5.31 37.06
N CYS A 439 24.88 -6.17 37.98
CA CYS A 439 25.96 -7.07 38.40
C CYS A 439 26.59 -7.77 37.20
N PRO A 440 27.84 -7.46 36.87
CA PRO A 440 28.58 -8.34 35.96
C PRO A 440 28.77 -9.75 36.55
N VAL A 441 28.55 -9.91 37.86
CA VAL A 441 28.63 -11.19 38.52
C VAL A 441 27.51 -12.15 38.12
N LEU A 442 26.32 -11.65 37.79
CA LEU A 442 25.21 -12.51 37.32
C LEU A 442 25.44 -13.05 35.92
N MET A 443 26.07 -12.25 35.04
CA MET A 443 26.38 -12.70 33.69
C MET A 443 27.50 -13.75 33.66
N THR A 444 28.49 -13.62 34.55
CA THR A 444 29.55 -14.63 34.66
C THR A 444 29.04 -15.93 35.29
N GLY A 445 28.07 -15.82 36.18
CA GLY A 445 27.45 -17.03 36.77
C GLY A 445 26.66 -17.83 35.74
N LEU A 446 25.97 -17.14 34.85
CA LEU A 446 25.20 -17.79 33.78
C LEU A 446 26.09 -18.45 32.74
N LEU A 447 27.21 -17.83 32.39
CA LEU A 447 28.17 -18.42 31.46
C LEU A 447 28.83 -19.67 32.00
N VAL A 448 29.12 -19.68 33.30
CA VAL A 448 29.74 -20.86 33.94
C VAL A 448 28.75 -22.01 34.02
N ALA A 449 27.47 -21.72 34.29
CA ALA A 449 26.43 -22.76 34.30
C ALA A 449 26.19 -23.36 32.90
N ALA A 450 26.22 -22.53 31.86
CA ALA A 450 26.05 -23.01 30.50
C ALA A 450 27.22 -23.87 30.01
N VAL A 451 28.43 -23.51 30.41
CA VAL A 451 29.65 -24.27 30.04
C VAL A 451 29.68 -25.62 30.78
N LEU A 452 29.22 -25.66 32.04
CA LEU A 452 29.14 -26.90 32.79
C LEU A 452 28.08 -27.86 32.24
N LEU A 453 26.95 -27.32 31.76
CA LEU A 453 25.93 -28.15 31.14
C LEU A 453 26.35 -28.71 29.79
N ALA A 454 27.14 -27.96 29.02
CA ALA A 454 27.66 -28.43 27.73
C ALA A 454 28.74 -29.54 27.91
N LYS A 455 29.41 -29.57 29.03
CA LYS A 455 30.45 -30.61 29.31
C LYS A 455 29.89 -31.92 29.88
N VAL A 456 28.62 -31.93 30.31
CA VAL A 456 28.00 -33.13 30.91
C VAL A 456 27.06 -33.80 29.88
N ALA A 457 26.80 -33.15 28.80
CA ALA A 457 26.09 -33.74 27.64
C ALA A 457 27.13 -34.28 26.66
#